data_7cf1a9fbf5806a756aec4eaa36304077
#
_entry.id   7cf1a9fbf5806a756aec4eaa36304077
#
_cell.length_a   1.000
_cell.length_b   1.000
_cell.length_c   1.000
_cell.angle_alpha   90.00
_cell.angle_beta   90.00
_cell.angle_gamma   90.00
#
_symmetry.space_group_name_H-M   'P 1'
#
loop_
_entity.id
_entity.type
_entity.pdbx_description
1 polymer ?
#
loop_
_entity_poly.entity_id
_entity_poly.type
_entity_poly.pdbx_seq_one_letter_code
_entity_poly.pdbx_strand_id
1 'polypeptide(L)'
;GMMYRMRQNAKGLASICILSCMAIVTISVSMGLYAGSEDILNMTFPQEIQVSAYAYTEDAVKTVDECIASVTEGKAENVTRFSSFSKYFVRNADGFAEPAENDNVALLKFYDIDDYNRLENQNIVLADNAVLVYDSAGYNASDITVNGHAFQVQNVLAEPADNLHDEMYDNFPSLEFIEIYVNDLFQAAEDIRISNEQFIYYTTGFDLD
;
A
#
# COMPACT_ATOMS: atom_id res chain seq x y z
N GLY A 1 53.18 32.26 -36.27
CA GLY A 1 52.61 30.95 -36.48
C GLY A 1 52.29 30.09 -35.23
N MET A 2 53.09 30.13 -34.19
CA MET A 2 52.96 29.16 -33.06
C MET A 2 51.70 29.41 -32.21
N MET A 3 51.38 30.66 -31.87
CA MET A 3 50.18 31.04 -31.13
C MET A 3 48.86 30.65 -31.81
N TYR A 4 48.82 30.73 -33.15
CA TYR A 4 47.61 30.38 -33.89
C TYR A 4 47.33 28.87 -33.83
N ARG A 5 48.36 28.03 -33.94
CA ARG A 5 48.25 26.57 -33.84
C ARG A 5 47.85 26.14 -32.42
N MET A 6 48.41 26.77 -31.40
CA MET A 6 48.04 26.50 -29.99
C MET A 6 46.55 26.84 -29.72
N ARG A 7 46.05 27.96 -30.26
CA ARG A 7 44.66 28.39 -30.12
C ARG A 7 43.66 27.47 -30.86
N GLN A 8 44.08 26.91 -31.97
CA GLN A 8 43.29 25.98 -32.75
C GLN A 8 43.22 24.58 -32.06
N ASN A 9 44.35 24.12 -31.54
CA ASN A 9 44.40 22.88 -30.75
C ASN A 9 43.62 22.98 -29.42
N ALA A 10 43.68 24.11 -28.75
CA ALA A 10 42.92 24.36 -27.55
C ALA A 10 41.39 24.29 -27.78
N LYS A 11 40.88 24.83 -28.90
CA LYS A 11 39.47 24.71 -29.25
C LYS A 11 39.06 23.28 -29.55
N GLY A 12 39.89 22.53 -30.23
CA GLY A 12 39.62 21.10 -30.49
C GLY A 12 39.61 20.25 -29.20
N LEU A 13 40.57 20.50 -28.30
CA LEU A 13 40.62 19.82 -27.01
C LEU A 13 39.39 20.16 -26.14
N ALA A 14 39.00 21.44 -26.09
CA ALA A 14 37.80 21.86 -25.34
C ALA A 14 36.52 21.20 -25.87
N SER A 15 36.37 21.11 -27.20
CA SER A 15 35.22 20.42 -27.83
C SER A 15 35.17 18.93 -27.48
N ILE A 16 36.32 18.25 -27.51
CA ILE A 16 36.41 16.84 -27.12
C ILE A 16 36.07 16.64 -25.65
N CYS A 17 36.55 17.49 -24.75
CA CYS A 17 36.20 17.45 -23.32
C CYS A 17 34.71 17.65 -23.09
N ILE A 18 34.09 18.63 -23.74
CA ILE A 18 32.66 18.88 -23.62
C ILE A 18 31.83 17.70 -24.11
N LEU A 19 32.18 17.15 -25.29
CA LEU A 19 31.47 16.00 -25.86
C LEU A 19 31.63 14.74 -24.96
N SER A 20 32.84 14.53 -24.42
CA SER A 20 33.09 13.39 -23.51
C SER A 20 32.31 13.56 -22.21
N CYS A 21 32.27 14.75 -21.61
CA CYS A 21 31.45 15.01 -20.41
C CYS A 21 29.97 14.82 -20.68
N MET A 22 29.46 15.32 -21.81
CA MET A 22 28.06 15.12 -22.20
C MET A 22 27.73 13.64 -22.38
N ALA A 23 28.59 12.88 -23.03
CA ALA A 23 28.41 11.43 -23.21
C ALA A 23 28.35 10.68 -21.86
N ILE A 24 29.27 11.01 -20.95
CA ILE A 24 29.31 10.39 -19.61
C ILE A 24 28.05 10.74 -18.82
N VAL A 25 27.63 12.01 -18.83
CA VAL A 25 26.42 12.45 -18.13
C VAL A 25 25.16 11.76 -18.68
N THR A 26 25.01 11.69 -20.01
CA THR A 26 23.86 11.00 -20.63
C THR A 26 23.82 9.53 -20.30
N ILE A 27 24.94 8.84 -20.35
CA ILE A 27 25.00 7.41 -19.99
C ILE A 27 24.66 7.23 -18.49
N SER A 28 25.24 8.05 -17.61
CA SER A 28 25.00 7.95 -16.17
C SER A 28 23.54 8.22 -15.80
N VAL A 29 22.93 9.24 -16.40
CA VAL A 29 21.50 9.56 -16.19
C VAL A 29 20.62 8.44 -16.72
N SER A 30 20.90 7.92 -17.92
CA SER A 30 20.12 6.81 -18.50
C SER A 30 20.20 5.54 -17.66
N MET A 31 21.39 5.18 -17.16
CA MET A 31 21.57 4.04 -16.26
C MET A 31 20.84 4.27 -14.91
N GLY A 32 20.94 5.46 -14.35
CA GLY A 32 20.25 5.80 -13.10
C GLY A 32 18.74 5.73 -13.22
N LEU A 33 18.17 6.22 -14.34
CA LEU A 33 16.74 6.12 -14.61
C LEU A 33 16.30 4.67 -14.82
N TYR A 34 17.09 3.88 -15.52
CA TYR A 34 16.75 2.47 -15.75
C TYR A 34 16.75 1.67 -14.44
N ALA A 35 17.83 1.78 -13.64
CA ALA A 35 17.91 1.10 -12.35
C ALA A 35 16.81 1.57 -11.38
N GLY A 36 16.56 2.88 -11.30
CA GLY A 36 15.49 3.40 -10.46
C GLY A 36 14.08 2.97 -10.90
N SER A 37 13.86 2.79 -12.21
CA SER A 37 12.58 2.28 -12.71
C SER A 37 12.37 0.81 -12.35
N GLU A 38 13.40 -0.01 -12.38
CA GLU A 38 13.34 -1.42 -12.01
C GLU A 38 13.07 -1.58 -10.51
N ASP A 39 13.73 -0.78 -9.67
CA ASP A 39 13.48 -0.76 -8.23
C ASP A 39 12.03 -0.35 -7.91
N ILE A 40 11.52 0.72 -8.54
CA ILE A 40 10.13 1.18 -8.37
C ILE A 40 9.13 0.10 -8.82
N LEU A 41 9.38 -0.56 -9.95
CA LEU A 41 8.50 -1.63 -10.42
C LEU A 41 8.47 -2.81 -9.45
N ASN A 42 9.62 -3.24 -8.93
CA ASN A 42 9.70 -4.33 -7.98
C ASN A 42 9.06 -3.98 -6.62
N MET A 43 9.13 -2.72 -6.20
CA MET A 43 8.44 -2.25 -4.98
C MET A 43 6.92 -2.16 -5.18
N THR A 44 6.49 -1.67 -6.35
CA THR A 44 5.05 -1.48 -6.63
C THR A 44 4.34 -2.78 -7.03
N PHE A 45 5.04 -3.65 -7.74
CA PHE A 45 4.51 -4.93 -8.24
C PHE A 45 5.50 -6.05 -7.89
N PRO A 46 5.50 -6.52 -6.64
CA PRO A 46 6.42 -7.56 -6.18
C PRO A 46 6.16 -8.93 -6.83
N GLN A 47 4.98 -9.15 -7.43
CA GLN A 47 4.63 -10.35 -8.19
C GLN A 47 4.40 -10.01 -9.66
N GLU A 48 4.65 -10.97 -10.54
CA GLU A 48 4.47 -10.84 -11.99
C GLU A 48 3.01 -10.61 -12.39
N ILE A 49 2.09 -11.21 -11.64
CA ILE A 49 0.65 -11.13 -11.88
C ILE A 49 -0.06 -10.71 -10.60
N GLN A 50 -0.87 -9.68 -10.69
CA GLN A 50 -1.75 -9.24 -9.62
C GLN A 50 -3.20 -9.27 -10.10
N VAL A 51 -4.06 -9.96 -9.35
CA VAL A 51 -5.50 -10.03 -9.57
C VAL A 51 -6.19 -9.33 -8.43
N SER A 52 -7.04 -8.36 -8.75
CA SER A 52 -7.84 -7.64 -7.76
C SER A 52 -9.32 -7.82 -8.08
N ALA A 53 -10.10 -8.08 -7.07
CA ALA A 53 -11.54 -8.27 -7.18
C ALA A 53 -12.29 -7.52 -6.07
N TYR A 54 -13.51 -7.14 -6.38
CA TYR A 54 -14.44 -6.61 -5.39
C TYR A 54 -15.36 -7.74 -4.93
N ALA A 55 -15.30 -8.09 -3.67
CA ALA A 55 -16.08 -9.17 -3.09
C ALA A 55 -17.10 -8.61 -2.09
N TYR A 56 -18.32 -9.12 -2.15
CA TYR A 56 -19.38 -8.78 -1.19
C TYR A 56 -19.56 -9.88 -0.15
N THR A 57 -18.96 -11.04 -0.36
CA THR A 57 -19.05 -12.20 0.52
C THR A 57 -17.74 -13.00 0.49
N GLU A 58 -17.48 -13.75 1.57
CA GLU A 58 -16.36 -14.68 1.61
C GLU A 58 -16.38 -15.73 0.48
N ASP A 59 -17.57 -16.18 0.07
CA ASP A 59 -17.69 -17.15 -1.01
C ASP A 59 -17.24 -16.57 -2.37
N ALA A 60 -17.39 -15.25 -2.56
CA ALA A 60 -16.86 -14.58 -3.73
C ALA A 60 -15.33 -14.59 -3.74
N VAL A 61 -14.68 -14.39 -2.60
CA VAL A 61 -13.22 -14.49 -2.45
C VAL A 61 -12.75 -15.91 -2.79
N LYS A 62 -13.39 -16.94 -2.22
CA LYS A 62 -13.07 -18.35 -2.53
C LYS A 62 -13.22 -18.67 -4.03
N THR A 63 -14.25 -18.11 -4.67
CA THR A 63 -14.47 -18.31 -6.10
C THR A 63 -13.33 -17.72 -6.93
N VAL A 64 -12.79 -16.54 -6.55
CA VAL A 64 -11.64 -15.94 -7.22
C VAL A 64 -10.40 -16.83 -7.07
N ASP A 65 -10.15 -17.36 -5.87
CA ASP A 65 -9.03 -18.28 -5.63
C ASP A 65 -9.13 -19.56 -6.45
N GLU A 66 -10.33 -20.16 -6.52
CA GLU A 66 -10.58 -21.36 -7.33
C GLU A 66 -10.37 -21.08 -8.83
N CYS A 67 -10.80 -19.92 -9.30
CA CYS A 67 -10.55 -19.49 -10.68
C CYS A 67 -9.06 -19.36 -10.97
N ILE A 68 -8.29 -18.71 -10.07
CA ILE A 68 -6.84 -18.55 -10.22
C ILE A 68 -6.18 -19.93 -10.25
N ALA A 69 -6.49 -20.80 -9.28
CA ALA A 69 -5.93 -22.15 -9.22
C ALA A 69 -6.23 -22.97 -10.47
N SER A 70 -7.44 -22.81 -11.04
CA SER A 70 -7.85 -23.47 -12.27
C SER A 70 -7.10 -22.97 -13.51
N VAL A 71 -6.94 -21.64 -13.62
CA VAL A 71 -6.28 -21.00 -14.79
C VAL A 71 -4.78 -21.24 -14.78
N THR A 72 -4.16 -21.20 -13.61
CA THR A 72 -2.71 -21.43 -13.44
C THR A 72 -2.34 -22.90 -13.43
N GLU A 73 -3.31 -23.82 -13.45
CA GLU A 73 -3.08 -25.26 -13.33
C GLU A 73 -2.27 -25.65 -12.07
N GLY A 74 -2.34 -24.81 -11.03
CA GLY A 74 -1.58 -24.98 -9.79
C GLY A 74 -0.10 -24.61 -9.87
N LYS A 75 0.31 -23.88 -10.92
CA LYS A 75 1.70 -23.42 -11.12
C LYS A 75 1.98 -22.03 -10.53
N ALA A 76 1.03 -21.44 -9.83
CA ALA A 76 1.24 -20.16 -9.17
C ALA A 76 2.23 -20.33 -8.00
N GLU A 77 3.31 -19.57 -8.02
CA GLU A 77 4.32 -19.50 -6.97
C GLU A 77 4.29 -18.13 -6.26
N ASN A 78 4.91 -18.02 -5.09
CA ASN A 78 5.00 -16.78 -4.31
C ASN A 78 3.65 -16.09 -4.08
N VAL A 79 2.59 -16.86 -3.84
CA VAL A 79 1.23 -16.36 -3.75
C VAL A 79 1.06 -15.48 -2.52
N THR A 80 0.79 -14.21 -2.75
CA THR A 80 0.44 -13.22 -1.73
C THR A 80 -1.03 -12.86 -1.84
N ARG A 81 -1.76 -12.85 -0.73
CA ARG A 81 -3.20 -12.56 -0.68
C ARG A 81 -3.48 -11.62 0.45
N PHE A 82 -4.39 -10.69 0.26
CA PHE A 82 -4.96 -9.91 1.36
C PHE A 82 -6.33 -9.35 0.99
N SER A 83 -7.13 -9.13 2.01
CA SER A 83 -8.43 -8.49 1.90
C SER A 83 -8.43 -7.19 2.68
N SER A 84 -9.06 -6.17 2.14
CA SER A 84 -9.21 -4.90 2.83
C SER A 84 -10.47 -4.17 2.38
N PHE A 85 -10.96 -3.27 3.21
CA PHE A 85 -11.82 -2.21 2.76
C PHE A 85 -11.38 -0.87 3.35
N SER A 86 -11.67 0.21 2.66
CA SER A 86 -11.33 1.55 3.13
C SER A 86 -12.48 2.51 2.90
N LYS A 87 -12.64 3.45 3.82
CA LYS A 87 -13.62 4.53 3.70
C LYS A 87 -13.14 5.78 4.42
N TYR A 88 -13.59 6.92 3.91
CA TYR A 88 -13.38 8.20 4.57
C TYR A 88 -14.39 8.39 5.69
N PHE A 89 -13.90 8.83 6.83
CA PHE A 89 -14.68 9.18 8.01
C PHE A 89 -14.25 10.54 8.54
N VAL A 90 -15.10 11.14 9.34
CA VAL A 90 -14.77 12.34 10.10
C VAL A 90 -14.50 11.96 11.54
N ARG A 91 -13.39 12.42 12.10
CA ARG A 91 -13.08 12.27 13.51
C ARG A 91 -13.89 13.31 14.32
N ASN A 92 -14.62 12.88 15.31
CA ASN A 92 -15.35 13.71 16.25
C ASN A 92 -15.03 13.32 17.70
N ALA A 93 -15.71 13.92 18.67
CA ALA A 93 -15.50 13.64 20.09
C ALA A 93 -15.87 12.20 20.50
N ASP A 94 -16.79 11.57 19.77
CA ASP A 94 -17.32 10.24 20.07
C ASP A 94 -16.71 9.13 19.19
N GLY A 95 -15.75 9.48 18.31
CA GLY A 95 -15.07 8.54 17.41
C GLY A 95 -15.11 8.98 15.95
N PHE A 96 -15.35 8.04 15.03
CA PHE A 96 -15.40 8.25 13.60
C PHE A 96 -16.82 8.05 13.07
N ALA A 97 -17.31 9.03 12.30
CA ALA A 97 -18.63 9.01 11.69
C ALA A 97 -18.56 9.27 10.18
N GLU A 98 -19.61 8.95 9.45
CA GLU A 98 -19.68 9.27 8.02
C GLU A 98 -19.53 10.78 7.79
N PRO A 99 -18.71 11.21 6.81
CA PRO A 99 -18.45 12.61 6.55
C PRO A 99 -19.69 13.32 5.96
N ALA A 100 -19.91 14.56 6.38
CA ALA A 100 -20.77 15.50 5.67
C ALA A 100 -19.97 16.28 4.62
N GLU A 101 -20.63 17.14 3.84
CA GLU A 101 -19.94 17.98 2.87
C GLU A 101 -18.94 18.93 3.56
N ASN A 102 -17.70 18.98 3.04
CA ASN A 102 -16.61 19.86 3.47
C ASN A 102 -15.95 19.54 4.83
N ASP A 103 -16.10 18.34 5.34
CA ASP A 103 -15.41 17.92 6.56
C ASP A 103 -13.93 17.56 6.28
N ASN A 104 -13.07 17.72 7.30
CA ASN A 104 -11.73 17.13 7.28
C ASN A 104 -11.87 15.63 7.53
N VAL A 105 -11.46 14.84 6.56
CA VAL A 105 -11.64 13.39 6.61
C VAL A 105 -10.37 12.67 7.01
N ALA A 106 -10.54 11.57 7.73
CA ALA A 106 -9.56 10.53 7.95
C ALA A 106 -9.88 9.33 7.05
N LEU A 107 -8.88 8.69 6.49
CA LEU A 107 -9.05 7.43 5.78
C LEU A 107 -8.83 6.27 6.75
N LEU A 108 -9.88 5.51 7.01
CA LEU A 108 -9.81 4.27 7.76
C LEU A 108 -9.71 3.10 6.79
N LYS A 109 -8.70 2.27 6.96
CA LYS A 109 -8.49 1.06 6.17
C LYS A 109 -8.49 -0.15 7.09
N PHE A 110 -9.34 -1.10 6.77
CA PHE A 110 -9.51 -2.31 7.57
C PHE A 110 -8.89 -3.49 6.86
N TYR A 111 -8.23 -4.35 7.63
CA TYR A 111 -7.58 -5.56 7.19
C TYR A 111 -7.94 -6.74 8.09
N ASP A 112 -7.84 -7.94 7.55
CA ASP A 112 -7.91 -9.16 8.35
C ASP A 112 -6.60 -9.36 9.12
N ILE A 113 -6.70 -9.77 10.40
CA ILE A 113 -5.52 -10.01 11.25
C ILE A 113 -4.70 -11.23 10.77
N ASP A 114 -5.35 -12.21 10.14
CA ASP A 114 -4.66 -13.36 9.59
C ASP A 114 -3.79 -12.97 8.39
N ASP A 115 -4.25 -12.01 7.58
CA ASP A 115 -3.46 -11.44 6.48
C ASP A 115 -2.24 -10.68 7.04
N TYR A 116 -2.43 -9.84 8.06
CA TYR A 116 -1.33 -9.18 8.76
C TYR A 116 -0.32 -10.18 9.31
N ASN A 117 -0.79 -11.18 10.05
CA ASN A 117 0.08 -12.19 10.65
C ASN A 117 0.91 -12.93 9.59
N ARG A 118 0.30 -13.27 8.47
CA ARG A 118 0.95 -14.00 7.38
C ARG A 118 1.97 -13.13 6.64
N LEU A 119 1.63 -11.88 6.33
CA LEU A 119 2.46 -10.98 5.53
C LEU A 119 3.61 -10.38 6.34
N GLU A 120 3.35 -10.05 7.61
CA GLU A 120 4.35 -9.47 8.51
C GLU A 120 5.09 -10.51 9.35
N ASN A 121 4.85 -11.81 9.09
CA ASN A 121 5.44 -12.93 9.84
C ASN A 121 5.24 -12.79 11.37
N GLN A 122 4.04 -12.37 11.75
CA GLN A 122 3.61 -12.19 13.14
C GLN A 122 2.71 -13.36 13.58
N ASN A 123 2.34 -13.38 14.86
CA ASN A 123 1.38 -14.34 15.41
C ASN A 123 0.56 -13.68 16.52
N ILE A 124 -0.16 -12.62 16.14
CA ILE A 124 -1.01 -11.87 17.05
C ILE A 124 -2.39 -12.52 17.07
N VAL A 125 -2.92 -12.77 18.26
CA VAL A 125 -4.28 -13.24 18.48
C VAL A 125 -5.06 -12.10 19.11
N LEU A 126 -6.11 -11.65 18.44
CA LEU A 126 -7.01 -10.64 18.97
C LEU A 126 -8.11 -11.33 19.81
N ALA A 127 -8.48 -10.67 20.90
CA ALA A 127 -9.67 -11.05 21.66
C ALA A 127 -10.95 -10.72 20.86
N ASP A 128 -12.10 -11.24 21.32
CA ASP A 128 -13.38 -10.89 20.71
C ASP A 128 -13.58 -9.38 20.71
N ASN A 129 -13.99 -8.81 19.58
CA ASN A 129 -14.19 -7.36 19.37
C ASN A 129 -12.94 -6.49 19.64
N ALA A 130 -11.75 -7.10 19.68
CA ALA A 130 -10.49 -6.38 19.80
C ALA A 130 -9.88 -6.11 18.42
N VAL A 131 -9.12 -5.02 18.34
CA VAL A 131 -8.42 -4.60 17.13
C VAL A 131 -6.97 -4.23 17.43
N LEU A 132 -6.12 -4.37 16.43
CA LEU A 132 -4.80 -3.77 16.36
C LEU A 132 -4.91 -2.50 15.52
N VAL A 133 -4.28 -1.41 15.91
CA VAL A 133 -4.43 -0.11 15.24
C VAL A 133 -3.07 0.49 14.94
N TYR A 134 -2.91 1.02 13.74
CA TYR A 134 -1.89 2.02 13.42
C TYR A 134 -2.59 3.34 13.08
N ASP A 135 -2.09 4.45 13.61
CA ASP A 135 -2.62 5.78 13.32
C ASP A 135 -1.46 6.75 13.04
N SER A 136 -1.44 7.32 11.86
CA SER A 136 -0.43 8.29 11.43
C SER A 136 -0.40 9.56 12.29
N ALA A 137 -1.52 9.89 12.96
CA ALA A 137 -1.64 11.01 13.90
C ALA A 137 -1.29 10.64 15.35
N GLY A 138 -0.93 9.37 15.62
CA GLY A 138 -0.50 8.89 16.93
C GLY A 138 -1.63 8.69 17.93
N TYR A 139 -2.74 8.10 17.49
CA TYR A 139 -3.86 7.71 18.35
C TYR A 139 -3.40 6.72 19.44
N ASN A 140 -3.81 6.96 20.66
CA ASN A 140 -3.43 6.12 21.81
C ASN A 140 -4.61 6.00 22.79
N ALA A 141 -5.76 5.60 22.29
CA ALA A 141 -6.93 5.34 23.13
C ALA A 141 -7.12 3.82 23.35
N SER A 142 -7.87 3.49 24.41
CA SER A 142 -8.23 2.09 24.74
C SER A 142 -9.32 1.50 23.85
N ASP A 143 -10.02 2.34 23.11
CA ASP A 143 -11.13 1.96 22.23
C ASP A 143 -11.18 2.89 21.02
N ILE A 144 -11.67 2.38 19.91
CA ILE A 144 -11.96 3.14 18.69
C ILE A 144 -13.41 2.91 18.29
N THR A 145 -14.17 3.98 18.16
CA THR A 145 -15.59 3.91 17.77
C THR A 145 -15.74 4.36 16.32
N VAL A 146 -16.37 3.53 15.49
CA VAL A 146 -16.64 3.83 14.07
C VAL A 146 -18.13 3.62 13.81
N ASN A 147 -18.83 4.67 13.36
CA ASN A 147 -20.28 4.68 13.14
C ASN A 147 -21.09 4.15 14.33
N GLY A 148 -20.62 4.40 15.55
CA GLY A 148 -21.28 3.97 16.79
C GLY A 148 -20.97 2.53 17.20
N HIS A 149 -20.21 1.76 16.42
CA HIS A 149 -19.65 0.48 16.86
C HIS A 149 -18.29 0.71 17.51
N ALA A 150 -18.11 0.20 18.75
CA ALA A 150 -16.89 0.38 19.53
C ALA A 150 -16.05 -0.90 19.47
N PHE A 151 -14.81 -0.77 19.03
CA PHE A 151 -13.77 -1.81 19.08
C PHE A 151 -12.82 -1.55 20.23
N GLN A 152 -12.38 -2.59 20.92
CA GLN A 152 -11.35 -2.50 21.95
C GLN A 152 -9.96 -2.49 21.29
N VAL A 153 -9.16 -1.47 21.54
CA VAL A 153 -7.77 -1.44 21.03
C VAL A 153 -6.89 -2.32 21.92
N GLN A 154 -6.52 -3.48 21.41
CA GLN A 154 -5.65 -4.43 22.12
C GLN A 154 -4.19 -3.95 22.09
N ASN A 155 -3.74 -3.41 20.96
CA ASN A 155 -2.41 -2.83 20.81
C ASN A 155 -2.40 -1.75 19.73
N VAL A 156 -1.44 -0.84 19.83
CA VAL A 156 -1.18 0.20 18.84
C VAL A 156 0.19 -0.05 18.22
N LEU A 157 0.25 -0.09 16.91
CA LEU A 157 1.50 -0.23 16.16
C LEU A 157 2.26 1.11 16.16
N ALA A 158 3.56 1.05 16.34
CA ALA A 158 4.44 2.22 16.28
C ALA A 158 4.71 2.66 14.84
N GLU A 159 4.68 1.71 13.91
CA GLU A 159 4.93 1.89 12.49
C GLU A 159 3.86 1.15 11.69
N PRO A 160 3.56 1.56 10.44
CA PRO A 160 2.62 0.83 9.59
C PRO A 160 3.14 -0.56 9.24
N ALA A 161 2.28 -1.42 8.73
CA ALA A 161 2.68 -2.75 8.26
C ALA A 161 3.48 -2.66 6.96
N ASP A 162 4.67 -3.24 6.89
CA ASP A 162 5.59 -3.11 5.75
C ASP A 162 4.97 -3.61 4.43
N ASN A 163 4.19 -4.70 4.49
CA ASN A 163 3.64 -5.35 3.29
C ASN A 163 2.17 -5.02 2.99
N LEU A 164 1.50 -4.28 3.86
CA LEU A 164 0.09 -3.90 3.71
C LEU A 164 -0.10 -2.39 3.56
N HIS A 165 0.85 -1.62 4.04
CA HIS A 165 0.80 -0.17 3.97
C HIS A 165 0.97 0.31 2.52
N ASP A 166 0.14 1.25 2.12
CA ASP A 166 0.25 1.89 0.82
C ASP A 166 1.02 3.21 0.97
N GLU A 167 2.30 3.19 0.64
CA GLU A 167 3.21 4.36 0.72
C GLU A 167 2.68 5.60 -0.04
N MET A 168 1.69 5.44 -0.91
CA MET A 168 1.05 6.57 -1.58
C MET A 168 0.44 7.54 -0.55
N TYR A 169 -0.04 7.05 0.59
CA TYR A 169 -0.66 7.89 1.62
C TYR A 169 0.35 8.74 2.38
N ASP A 170 1.61 8.33 2.44
CA ASP A 170 2.69 9.12 3.07
C ASP A 170 2.94 10.45 2.34
N ASN A 171 2.55 10.52 1.08
CA ASN A 171 2.63 11.74 0.27
C ASN A 171 1.50 12.74 0.55
N PHE A 172 0.52 12.40 1.39
CA PHE A 172 -0.60 13.26 1.78
C PHE A 172 -0.57 13.62 3.27
N PRO A 173 0.38 14.46 3.73
CA PRO A 173 0.58 14.74 5.15
C PRO A 173 -0.61 15.44 5.84
N SER A 174 -1.59 15.91 5.07
CA SER A 174 -2.84 16.48 5.58
C SER A 174 -3.97 15.47 5.73
N LEU A 175 -3.79 14.25 5.24
CA LEU A 175 -4.75 13.17 5.37
C LEU A 175 -4.36 12.31 6.58
N GLU A 176 -5.24 12.24 7.56
CA GLU A 176 -5.12 11.27 8.65
C GLU A 176 -5.40 9.87 8.10
N PHE A 177 -4.46 8.95 8.33
CA PHE A 177 -4.54 7.59 7.85
C PHE A 177 -4.48 6.62 9.02
N ILE A 178 -5.45 5.70 9.09
CA ILE A 178 -5.59 4.74 10.18
C ILE A 178 -5.78 3.35 9.60
N GLU A 179 -4.93 2.42 9.99
CA GLU A 179 -5.07 0.99 9.70
C GLU A 179 -5.66 0.28 10.91
N ILE A 180 -6.67 -0.53 10.68
CA ILE A 180 -7.38 -1.28 11.71
C ILE A 180 -7.39 -2.75 11.28
N TYR A 181 -6.81 -3.59 12.12
CA TYR A 181 -6.74 -5.04 11.88
C TYR A 181 -7.78 -5.72 12.78
N VAL A 182 -8.65 -6.52 12.18
CA VAL A 182 -9.80 -7.15 12.81
C VAL A 182 -9.76 -8.67 12.65
N ASN A 183 -10.49 -9.41 13.49
CA ASN A 183 -10.58 -10.87 13.38
C ASN A 183 -11.41 -11.34 12.17
N ASP A 184 -12.43 -10.58 11.80
CA ASP A 184 -13.36 -10.89 10.72
C ASP A 184 -13.69 -9.60 9.99
N LEU A 185 -13.15 -9.46 8.79
CA LEU A 185 -13.28 -8.26 7.98
C LEU A 185 -14.72 -8.05 7.48
N PHE A 186 -15.43 -9.14 7.15
CA PHE A 186 -16.82 -9.06 6.67
C PHE A 186 -17.76 -8.68 7.81
N GLN A 187 -17.56 -9.27 9.00
CA GLN A 187 -18.34 -8.90 10.18
C GLN A 187 -18.09 -7.46 10.61
N ALA A 188 -16.83 -7.01 10.61
CA ALA A 188 -16.48 -5.63 10.93
C ALA A 188 -17.16 -4.65 9.96
N ALA A 189 -17.20 -5.00 8.67
CA ALA A 189 -17.89 -4.21 7.66
C ALA A 189 -19.41 -4.08 7.93
N GLU A 190 -20.06 -5.15 8.36
CA GLU A 190 -21.47 -5.14 8.76
C GLU A 190 -21.69 -4.33 10.03
N ASP A 191 -20.83 -4.48 11.05
CA ASP A 191 -20.95 -3.86 12.35
C ASP A 191 -20.87 -2.32 12.28
N ILE A 192 -20.00 -1.79 11.43
CA ILE A 192 -19.87 -0.34 11.24
C ILE A 192 -20.94 0.24 10.29
N ARG A 193 -21.88 -0.58 9.83
CA ARG A 193 -23.07 -0.17 9.04
C ARG A 193 -22.76 0.74 7.87
N ILE A 194 -21.75 0.40 7.10
CA ILE A 194 -21.44 1.14 5.89
C ILE A 194 -22.54 0.88 4.85
N SER A 195 -23.01 1.94 4.20
CA SER A 195 -24.14 1.92 3.25
C SER A 195 -23.97 0.89 2.13
N ASN A 196 -25.07 0.49 1.51
CA ASN A 196 -25.37 -0.59 0.54
C ASN A 196 -24.40 -0.84 -0.63
N GLU A 197 -23.25 -0.20 -0.71
CA GLU A 197 -22.25 -0.37 -1.78
C GLU A 197 -20.90 -0.84 -1.24
N GLN A 198 -20.87 -1.43 -0.05
CA GLN A 198 -19.61 -1.87 0.51
C GLN A 198 -19.16 -3.19 -0.08
N PHE A 199 -18.00 -3.12 -0.68
CA PHE A 199 -17.27 -4.27 -1.14
C PHE A 199 -15.93 -4.35 -0.40
N ILE A 200 -15.48 -5.58 -0.19
CA ILE A 200 -14.14 -5.86 0.24
C ILE A 200 -13.25 -5.97 -0.99
N TYR A 201 -12.17 -5.25 -0.97
CA TYR A 201 -11.15 -5.33 -1.99
C TYR A 201 -10.24 -6.51 -1.68
N TYR A 202 -10.30 -7.51 -2.53
CA TYR A 202 -9.47 -8.70 -2.47
C TYR A 202 -8.37 -8.60 -3.51
N THR A 203 -7.13 -8.79 -3.07
CA THR A 203 -5.96 -8.79 -3.94
C THR A 203 -5.18 -10.08 -3.75
N THR A 204 -4.79 -10.69 -4.85
CA THR A 204 -3.85 -11.80 -4.86
C THR A 204 -2.79 -11.54 -5.91
N GLY A 205 -1.53 -11.68 -5.53
CA GLY A 205 -0.38 -11.62 -6.41
C GLY A 205 0.31 -12.98 -6.48
N PHE A 206 0.88 -13.34 -7.62
CA PHE A 206 1.63 -14.57 -7.81
C PHE A 206 2.57 -14.49 -9.00
N ASP A 207 3.57 -15.37 -9.01
CA ASP A 207 4.46 -15.58 -10.13
C ASP A 207 4.04 -16.84 -10.89
N LEU A 208 4.34 -16.93 -12.18
CA LEU A 208 4.15 -18.12 -13.00
C LEU A 208 5.51 -18.73 -13.36
N ASP A 209 5.64 -20.03 -13.13
CA ASP A 209 6.81 -20.84 -13.50
C ASP A 209 6.88 -21.10 -15.02
#